data_fb0cf6904e4e5894c630a0914f7bdd5e
#
_entry.id   fb0cf6904e4e5894c630a0914f7bdd5e
#
_cell.length_a   1.000
_cell.length_b   1.000
_cell.length_c   1.000
_cell.angle_alpha   90.00
_cell.angle_beta   90.00
_cell.angle_gamma   90.00
#
_symmetry.space_group_name_H-M   'P 1'
#
loop_
_entity.id
_entity.type
_entity.pdbx_description
1 polymer ?
#
loop_
_entity_poly.entity_id
_entity_poly.type
_entity_poly.pdbx_seq_one_letter_code
_entity_poly.pdbx_strand_id
1 'polypeptide(L)'
;MKRTLASTAVGILAVAIASTASAALKPEEQIQYRQAGYSFMSWNMGKIKANLERDYNQAQVAAAANAIAAIANSGMGAHYGPGTDKDVGDTETHVKPELFQNMEEVGKLAGDFVAAADKLNAVAATGDQSAVQTAFGDLGKTCKACHQKFRADD
;
A
#
# COMPACT_ATOMS: atom_id res chain seq x y z
N MET A 1 24.71 48.00 -55.49
CA MET A 1 23.70 47.19 -54.79
C MET A 1 24.43 46.33 -53.79
N LYS A 2 24.40 46.75 -52.48
CA LYS A 2 25.08 46.04 -51.39
C LYS A 2 23.99 45.26 -50.62
N ARG A 3 24.07 43.91 -50.62
CA ARG A 3 23.19 43.01 -49.83
C ARG A 3 23.85 42.77 -48.47
N THR A 4 23.22 43.27 -47.42
CA THR A 4 23.57 42.96 -46.04
C THR A 4 22.86 41.67 -45.62
N LEU A 5 23.66 40.66 -45.30
CA LEU A 5 23.19 39.39 -44.67
C LEU A 5 23.07 39.62 -43.16
N ALA A 6 21.86 39.57 -42.66
CA ALA A 6 21.59 39.58 -41.21
C ALA A 6 21.69 38.14 -40.67
N SER A 7 22.68 37.87 -39.86
CA SER A 7 22.84 36.60 -39.14
C SER A 7 21.97 36.61 -37.88
N THR A 8 20.91 35.79 -37.85
CA THR A 8 20.09 35.52 -36.68
C THR A 8 20.75 34.42 -35.84
N ALA A 9 21.30 34.80 -34.68
CA ALA A 9 21.79 33.85 -33.69
C ALA A 9 20.61 33.29 -32.91
N VAL A 10 20.31 32.00 -33.09
CA VAL A 10 19.33 31.26 -32.29
C VAL A 10 20.04 30.78 -31.02
N GLY A 11 19.74 31.44 -29.91
CA GLY A 11 20.21 31.03 -28.61
C GLY A 11 19.42 29.79 -28.12
N ILE A 12 20.09 28.64 -28.00
CA ILE A 12 19.53 27.42 -27.37
C ILE A 12 19.59 27.60 -25.85
N LEU A 13 18.43 27.84 -25.24
CA LEU A 13 18.29 27.88 -23.80
C LEU A 13 18.25 26.40 -23.30
N ALA A 14 19.37 25.90 -22.76
CA ALA A 14 19.42 24.60 -22.13
C ALA A 14 18.72 24.67 -20.77
N VAL A 15 17.48 24.15 -20.71
CA VAL A 15 16.78 23.95 -19.43
C VAL A 15 17.41 22.75 -18.75
N ALA A 16 18.22 22.99 -17.72
CA ALA A 16 18.70 21.95 -16.82
C ALA A 16 17.54 21.44 -15.98
N ILE A 17 17.00 20.26 -16.32
CA ILE A 17 16.05 19.54 -15.47
C ILE A 17 16.86 18.99 -14.29
N ALA A 18 16.81 19.70 -13.17
CA ALA A 18 17.31 19.20 -11.91
C ALA A 18 16.40 18.02 -11.48
N SER A 19 16.85 16.80 -11.73
CA SER A 19 16.23 15.60 -11.16
C SER A 19 16.38 15.68 -9.63
N THR A 20 15.33 16.07 -8.93
CA THR A 20 15.25 15.91 -7.48
C THR A 20 15.20 14.42 -7.21
N ALA A 21 16.34 13.80 -6.93
CA ALA A 21 16.37 12.46 -6.38
C ALA A 21 15.60 12.51 -5.05
N SER A 22 14.40 11.94 -5.03
CA SER A 22 13.69 11.72 -3.77
C SER A 22 14.61 10.84 -2.92
N ALA A 23 15.06 11.36 -1.77
CA ALA A 23 15.88 10.59 -0.88
C ALA A 23 15.11 9.33 -0.47
N ALA A 24 15.72 8.15 -0.63
CA ALA A 24 15.10 6.91 -0.20
C ALA A 24 14.84 6.99 1.32
N LEU A 25 13.65 6.53 1.73
CA LEU A 25 13.28 6.48 3.16
C LEU A 25 14.30 5.65 3.95
N LYS A 26 14.64 6.11 5.15
CA LYS A 26 15.46 5.33 6.07
C LYS A 26 14.74 4.04 6.47
N PRO A 27 15.46 2.97 6.85
CA PRO A 27 14.83 1.72 7.28
C PRO A 27 13.81 1.91 8.40
N GLU A 28 14.10 2.75 9.39
CA GLU A 28 13.17 3.09 10.47
C GLU A 28 11.86 3.70 9.95
N GLU A 29 11.95 4.69 9.05
CA GLU A 29 10.78 5.34 8.44
C GLU A 29 9.95 4.34 7.63
N GLN A 30 10.60 3.43 6.91
CA GLN A 30 9.92 2.37 6.16
C GLN A 30 9.13 1.44 7.09
N ILE A 31 9.72 1.02 8.23
CA ILE A 31 9.04 0.20 9.24
C ILE A 31 7.83 0.96 9.79
N GLN A 32 7.99 2.21 10.18
CA GLN A 32 6.93 3.05 10.73
C GLN A 32 5.77 3.23 9.74
N TYR A 33 6.06 3.55 8.46
CA TYR A 33 5.02 3.73 7.44
C TYR A 33 4.25 2.45 7.14
N ARG A 34 4.93 1.30 7.03
CA ARG A 34 4.21 0.04 6.81
C ARG A 34 3.33 -0.33 8.01
N GLN A 35 3.82 -0.13 9.25
CA GLN A 35 3.05 -0.39 10.46
C GLN A 35 1.83 0.54 10.56
N ALA A 36 1.99 1.84 10.27
CA ALA A 36 0.90 2.79 10.25
C ALA A 36 -0.18 2.40 9.22
N GLY A 37 0.24 2.02 8.00
CA GLY A 37 -0.66 1.57 6.95
C GLY A 37 -1.45 0.33 7.34
N TYR A 38 -0.79 -0.71 7.85
CA TYR A 38 -1.47 -1.93 8.30
C TYR A 38 -2.36 -1.70 9.53
N SER A 39 -1.95 -0.86 10.48
CA SER A 39 -2.76 -0.48 11.62
C SER A 39 -4.04 0.23 11.20
N PHE A 40 -3.96 1.15 10.24
CA PHE A 40 -5.14 1.85 9.74
C PHE A 40 -6.06 0.93 8.93
N MET A 41 -5.51 -0.01 8.14
CA MET A 41 -6.31 -1.05 7.49
C MET A 41 -7.01 -1.95 8.51
N SER A 42 -6.33 -2.39 9.56
CA SER A 42 -6.90 -3.20 10.64
C SER A 42 -8.06 -2.48 11.34
N TRP A 43 -7.91 -1.20 11.63
CA TRP A 43 -8.99 -0.39 12.19
C TRP A 43 -10.22 -0.33 11.27
N ASN A 44 -10.01 -0.16 9.95
CA ASN A 44 -11.10 -0.16 8.98
C ASN A 44 -11.75 -1.56 8.84
N MET A 45 -10.97 -2.64 8.93
CA MET A 45 -11.51 -4.01 9.02
C MET A 45 -12.42 -4.17 10.25
N GLY A 46 -12.00 -3.63 11.40
CA GLY A 46 -12.81 -3.62 12.63
C GLY A 46 -14.14 -2.86 12.45
N LYS A 47 -14.14 -1.74 11.72
CA LYS A 47 -15.38 -1.00 11.39
C LYS A 47 -16.33 -1.81 10.51
N ILE A 48 -15.81 -2.46 9.47
CA ILE A 48 -16.63 -3.32 8.60
C ILE A 48 -17.20 -4.47 9.43
N LYS A 49 -16.39 -5.16 10.24
CA LYS A 49 -16.84 -6.23 11.12
C LYS A 49 -17.98 -5.78 12.04
N ALA A 50 -17.82 -4.65 12.73
CA ALA A 50 -18.85 -4.12 13.62
C ALA A 50 -20.17 -3.82 12.88
N ASN A 51 -20.12 -3.35 11.63
CA ASN A 51 -21.31 -3.13 10.81
C ASN A 51 -21.97 -4.43 10.36
N LEU A 52 -21.18 -5.49 10.08
CA LEU A 52 -21.71 -6.80 9.70
C LEU A 52 -22.37 -7.54 10.88
N GLU A 53 -21.92 -7.29 12.10
CA GLU A 53 -22.42 -7.92 13.35
C GLU A 53 -23.58 -7.15 14.01
N ARG A 54 -23.88 -5.94 13.56
CA ARG A 54 -24.89 -5.03 14.17
C ARG A 54 -25.72 -4.36 13.07
N ASP A 55 -26.05 -3.08 13.29
CA ASP A 55 -26.81 -2.26 12.34
C ASP A 55 -25.94 -1.91 11.13
N TYR A 56 -26.22 -2.51 9.98
CA TYR A 56 -25.45 -2.30 8.76
C TYR A 56 -25.63 -0.90 8.20
N ASN A 57 -24.56 -0.15 8.13
CA ASN A 57 -24.49 1.18 7.51
C ASN A 57 -23.62 1.13 6.26
N GLN A 58 -24.24 1.09 5.08
CA GLN A 58 -23.56 1.02 3.79
C GLN A 58 -22.50 2.12 3.61
N ALA A 59 -22.81 3.35 3.98
CA ALA A 59 -21.87 4.47 3.78
C ALA A 59 -20.59 4.30 4.62
N GLN A 60 -20.71 3.82 5.86
CA GLN A 60 -19.53 3.53 6.69
C GLN A 60 -18.72 2.36 6.16
N VAL A 61 -19.39 1.31 5.69
CA VAL A 61 -18.73 0.13 5.13
C VAL A 61 -18.01 0.49 3.83
N ALA A 62 -18.66 1.23 2.92
CA ALA A 62 -18.05 1.69 1.68
C ALA A 62 -16.81 2.58 1.93
N ALA A 63 -16.92 3.53 2.87
CA ALA A 63 -15.78 4.39 3.23
C ALA A 63 -14.61 3.60 3.81
N ALA A 64 -14.88 2.60 4.68
CA ALA A 64 -13.85 1.75 5.26
C ALA A 64 -13.19 0.84 4.21
N ALA A 65 -13.98 0.23 3.32
CA ALA A 65 -13.46 -0.61 2.24
C ALA A 65 -12.61 0.19 1.24
N ASN A 66 -13.05 1.41 0.89
CA ASN A 66 -12.29 2.31 0.04
C ASN A 66 -10.93 2.69 0.67
N ALA A 67 -10.89 2.98 1.97
CA ALA A 67 -9.64 3.27 2.67
C ALA A 67 -8.67 2.08 2.63
N ILE A 68 -9.17 0.85 2.85
CA ILE A 68 -8.35 -0.37 2.76
C ILE A 68 -7.80 -0.54 1.34
N ALA A 69 -8.63 -0.44 0.30
CA ALA A 69 -8.21 -0.58 -1.08
C ALA A 69 -7.19 0.50 -1.49
N ALA A 70 -7.40 1.75 -1.08
CA ALA A 70 -6.47 2.84 -1.35
C ALA A 70 -5.08 2.58 -0.75
N ILE A 71 -4.99 2.10 0.50
CA ILE A 71 -3.72 1.75 1.13
C ILE A 71 -3.11 0.52 0.46
N ALA A 72 -3.89 -0.52 0.16
CA ALA A 72 -3.41 -1.72 -0.52
C ALA A 72 -2.74 -1.39 -1.87
N ASN A 73 -3.30 -0.42 -2.62
CA ASN A 73 -2.82 0.05 -3.90
C ASN A 73 -1.75 1.17 -3.82
N SER A 74 -1.38 1.64 -2.61
CA SER A 74 -0.43 2.75 -2.43
C SER A 74 1.05 2.38 -2.61
N GLY A 75 1.36 1.12 -2.91
CA GLY A 75 2.74 0.67 -3.07
C GLY A 75 3.41 0.26 -1.75
N MET A 76 2.67 -0.33 -0.83
CA MET A 76 3.15 -0.81 0.48
C MET A 76 4.44 -1.66 0.40
N GLY A 77 4.67 -2.36 -0.73
CA GLY A 77 5.89 -3.13 -0.97
C GLY A 77 7.19 -2.31 -0.91
N ALA A 78 7.11 -1.01 -1.21
CA ALA A 78 8.26 -0.10 -1.15
C ALA A 78 8.83 0.07 0.28
N HIS A 79 8.07 -0.31 1.31
CA HIS A 79 8.47 -0.23 2.72
C HIS A 79 9.15 -1.51 3.25
N TYR A 80 9.58 -2.40 2.35
CA TYR A 80 10.32 -3.62 2.67
C TYR A 80 11.72 -3.58 2.05
N GLY A 81 12.40 -2.43 2.18
CA GLY A 81 13.76 -2.24 1.68
C GLY A 81 14.83 -2.90 2.58
N PRO A 82 16.09 -2.86 2.13
CA PRO A 82 17.21 -3.39 2.91
C PRO A 82 17.30 -2.78 4.31
N GLY A 83 17.54 -3.63 5.32
CA GLY A 83 17.68 -3.22 6.72
C GLY A 83 16.36 -3.03 7.47
N THR A 84 15.21 -3.45 6.86
CA THR A 84 13.89 -3.43 7.52
C THR A 84 13.44 -4.82 8.01
N ASP A 85 14.35 -5.77 8.02
CA ASP A 85 14.20 -7.15 8.48
C ASP A 85 14.48 -7.36 9.97
N LYS A 86 14.83 -6.29 10.67
CA LYS A 86 15.17 -6.26 12.10
C LYS A 86 14.81 -4.92 12.70
N ASP A 87 14.81 -4.84 14.02
CA ASP A 87 14.56 -3.61 14.75
C ASP A 87 15.62 -2.53 14.42
N VAL A 88 15.18 -1.28 14.34
CA VAL A 88 16.03 -0.12 14.04
C VAL A 88 15.78 0.96 15.10
N GLY A 89 16.79 1.23 15.92
CA GLY A 89 16.64 2.12 17.07
C GLY A 89 15.55 1.59 18.03
N ASP A 90 14.58 2.44 18.34
CA ASP A 90 13.43 2.09 19.19
C ASP A 90 12.23 1.56 18.37
N THR A 91 12.40 1.38 17.06
CA THR A 91 11.33 0.89 16.17
C THR A 91 11.47 -0.61 15.97
N GLU A 92 10.57 -1.36 16.59
CA GLU A 92 10.47 -2.81 16.49
C GLU A 92 9.83 -3.25 15.18
N THR A 93 10.14 -4.46 14.70
CA THR A 93 9.47 -5.10 13.57
C THR A 93 9.20 -6.57 13.83
N HIS A 94 8.00 -7.03 13.48
CA HIS A 94 7.61 -8.44 13.55
C HIS A 94 7.80 -9.17 12.21
N VAL A 95 8.50 -8.58 11.24
CA VAL A 95 8.77 -9.23 9.96
C VAL A 95 9.86 -10.29 10.15
N LYS A 96 9.56 -11.52 9.71
CA LYS A 96 10.56 -12.58 9.68
C LYS A 96 11.57 -12.35 8.55
N PRO A 97 12.88 -12.59 8.78
CA PRO A 97 13.90 -12.45 7.72
C PRO A 97 13.63 -13.29 6.46
N GLU A 98 12.90 -14.39 6.61
CA GLU A 98 12.50 -15.26 5.50
C GLU A 98 11.65 -14.54 4.45
N LEU A 99 10.95 -13.46 4.80
CA LEU A 99 10.21 -12.64 3.83
C LEU A 99 11.13 -12.16 2.71
N PHE A 100 12.31 -11.65 3.07
CA PHE A 100 13.28 -11.08 2.11
C PHE A 100 13.98 -12.13 1.25
N GLN A 101 13.90 -13.41 1.64
CA GLN A 101 14.43 -14.55 0.90
C GLN A 101 13.40 -15.17 -0.05
N ASN A 102 12.13 -14.80 0.07
CA ASN A 102 11.00 -15.39 -0.65
C ASN A 102 10.16 -14.33 -1.40
N MET A 103 10.80 -13.34 -2.03
CA MET A 103 10.14 -12.17 -2.63
C MET A 103 9.14 -12.52 -3.74
N GLU A 104 9.32 -13.64 -4.45
CA GLU A 104 8.36 -14.11 -5.44
C GLU A 104 7.03 -14.52 -4.77
N GLU A 105 7.09 -15.31 -3.70
CA GLU A 105 5.91 -15.69 -2.93
C GLU A 105 5.26 -14.48 -2.23
N VAL A 106 6.08 -13.59 -1.67
CA VAL A 106 5.60 -12.33 -1.07
C VAL A 106 4.85 -11.49 -2.11
N GLY A 107 5.39 -11.37 -3.31
CA GLY A 107 4.74 -10.66 -4.41
C GLY A 107 3.38 -11.26 -4.79
N LYS A 108 3.29 -12.60 -4.83
CA LYS A 108 2.03 -13.29 -5.07
C LYS A 108 1.01 -13.02 -3.97
N LEU A 109 1.39 -13.17 -2.70
CA LEU A 109 0.50 -12.91 -1.56
C LEU A 109 0.04 -11.45 -1.51
N ALA A 110 0.92 -10.51 -1.84
CA ALA A 110 0.58 -9.09 -1.95
C ALA A 110 -0.42 -8.84 -3.07
N GLY A 111 -0.26 -9.48 -4.23
CA GLY A 111 -1.21 -9.40 -5.34
C GLY A 111 -2.59 -9.97 -4.96
N ASP A 112 -2.64 -11.12 -4.31
CA ASP A 112 -3.87 -11.73 -3.81
C ASP A 112 -4.58 -10.80 -2.80
N PHE A 113 -3.82 -10.14 -1.92
CA PHE A 113 -4.34 -9.16 -0.97
C PHE A 113 -4.92 -7.92 -1.67
N VAL A 114 -4.22 -7.33 -2.64
CA VAL A 114 -4.71 -6.17 -3.42
C VAL A 114 -6.01 -6.53 -4.13
N ALA A 115 -6.06 -7.67 -4.82
CA ALA A 115 -7.25 -8.11 -5.53
C ALA A 115 -8.46 -8.33 -4.59
N ALA A 116 -8.23 -8.87 -3.39
CA ALA A 116 -9.28 -9.05 -2.39
C ALA A 116 -9.76 -7.71 -1.81
N ALA A 117 -8.87 -6.75 -1.59
CA ALA A 117 -9.20 -5.40 -1.13
C ALA A 117 -10.04 -4.65 -2.18
N ASP A 118 -9.66 -4.72 -3.45
CA ASP A 118 -10.41 -4.11 -4.55
C ASP A 118 -11.80 -4.73 -4.70
N LYS A 119 -11.90 -6.05 -4.58
CA LYS A 119 -13.20 -6.74 -4.59
C LYS A 119 -14.10 -6.29 -3.44
N LEU A 120 -13.55 -6.22 -2.21
CA LEU A 120 -14.31 -5.73 -1.06
C LEU A 120 -14.80 -4.29 -1.28
N ASN A 121 -13.95 -3.41 -1.80
CA ASN A 121 -14.33 -2.03 -2.13
C ASN A 121 -15.45 -1.97 -3.16
N ALA A 122 -15.36 -2.77 -4.23
CA ALA A 122 -16.37 -2.83 -5.29
C ALA A 122 -17.74 -3.29 -4.76
N VAL A 123 -17.79 -4.38 -3.97
CA VAL A 123 -19.07 -4.88 -3.44
C VAL A 123 -19.63 -4.00 -2.32
N ALA A 124 -18.78 -3.33 -1.52
CA ALA A 124 -19.22 -2.39 -0.49
C ALA A 124 -19.98 -1.19 -1.08
N ALA A 125 -19.62 -0.77 -2.29
CA ALA A 125 -20.31 0.30 -3.01
C ALA A 125 -21.75 -0.08 -3.44
N THR A 126 -22.05 -1.37 -3.60
CA THR A 126 -23.39 -1.83 -4.00
C THR A 126 -24.40 -1.86 -2.84
N GLY A 127 -23.93 -1.93 -1.59
CA GLY A 127 -24.78 -2.08 -0.40
C GLY A 127 -25.26 -3.52 -0.14
N ASP A 128 -24.83 -4.51 -0.93
CA ASP A 128 -25.14 -5.92 -0.69
C ASP A 128 -24.32 -6.45 0.49
N GLN A 129 -24.96 -6.51 1.67
CA GLN A 129 -24.35 -6.97 2.91
C GLN A 129 -23.79 -8.40 2.81
N SER A 130 -24.47 -9.31 2.10
CA SER A 130 -24.02 -10.69 1.96
C SER A 130 -22.75 -10.79 1.10
N ALA A 131 -22.70 -10.03 0.00
CA ALA A 131 -21.50 -9.93 -0.82
C ALA A 131 -20.34 -9.30 -0.06
N VAL A 132 -20.61 -8.27 0.74
CA VAL A 132 -19.60 -7.64 1.63
C VAL A 132 -19.07 -8.64 2.66
N GLN A 133 -19.95 -9.41 3.31
CA GLN A 133 -19.54 -10.41 4.31
C GLN A 133 -18.61 -11.47 3.69
N THR A 134 -18.91 -11.93 2.48
CA THR A 134 -18.08 -12.88 1.75
C THR A 134 -16.72 -12.28 1.41
N ALA A 135 -16.69 -11.08 0.81
CA ALA A 135 -15.46 -10.42 0.40
C ALA A 135 -14.59 -10.00 1.61
N PHE A 136 -15.21 -9.62 2.73
CA PHE A 136 -14.53 -9.34 4.00
C PHE A 136 -13.80 -10.58 4.53
N GLY A 137 -14.47 -11.74 4.50
CA GLY A 137 -13.87 -13.02 4.89
C GLY A 137 -12.70 -13.41 3.98
N ASP A 138 -12.83 -13.21 2.68
CA ASP A 138 -11.77 -13.49 1.71
C ASP A 138 -10.56 -12.59 1.91
N LEU A 139 -10.76 -11.28 2.12
CA LEU A 139 -9.66 -10.37 2.47
C LEU A 139 -8.95 -10.79 3.76
N GLY A 140 -9.71 -11.18 4.79
CA GLY A 140 -9.13 -11.70 6.05
C GLY A 140 -8.23 -12.92 5.84
N LYS A 141 -8.59 -13.82 4.90
CA LYS A 141 -7.76 -15.00 4.55
C LYS A 141 -6.42 -14.58 3.93
N THR A 142 -6.39 -13.56 3.08
CA THR A 142 -5.12 -13.08 2.49
C THR A 142 -4.18 -12.49 3.54
N CYS A 143 -4.71 -11.70 4.49
CA CYS A 143 -3.93 -11.21 5.63
C CYS A 143 -3.30 -12.37 6.42
N LYS A 144 -4.13 -13.37 6.77
CA LYS A 144 -3.68 -14.55 7.52
C LYS A 144 -2.61 -15.33 6.77
N ALA A 145 -2.75 -15.52 5.47
CA ALA A 145 -1.81 -16.31 4.66
C ALA A 145 -0.39 -15.71 4.68
N CYS A 146 -0.26 -14.38 4.60
CA CYS A 146 1.01 -13.69 4.71
C CYS A 146 1.56 -13.75 6.15
N HIS A 147 0.72 -13.45 7.15
CA HIS A 147 1.15 -13.40 8.56
C HIS A 147 1.65 -14.75 9.06
N GLN A 148 0.99 -15.84 8.74
CA GLN A 148 1.42 -17.18 9.16
C GLN A 148 2.84 -17.54 8.69
N LYS A 149 3.25 -17.02 7.54
CA LYS A 149 4.58 -17.33 6.97
C LYS A 149 5.64 -16.31 7.39
N PHE A 150 5.32 -15.04 7.34
CA PHE A 150 6.29 -13.96 7.32
C PHE A 150 6.18 -12.97 8.48
N ARG A 151 5.22 -13.14 9.40
CA ARG A 151 5.14 -12.37 10.64
C ARG A 151 5.47 -13.24 11.85
N ALA A 152 6.34 -12.76 12.74
CA ALA A 152 6.59 -13.37 14.04
C ALA A 152 5.35 -13.22 14.95
N ASP A 153 5.16 -14.17 15.83
CA ASP A 153 4.16 -14.07 16.91
C ASP A 153 4.61 -12.99 17.91
N ASP A 154 3.65 -12.27 18.48
CA ASP A 154 3.87 -11.26 19.51
C ASP A 154 4.18 -11.91 20.86
#